data_09a6066b0a1166b0ac99d4cbcaac1e87
#
_entry.id   09a6066b0a1166b0ac99d4cbcaac1e87
#
_cell.length_a   1.000
_cell.length_b   1.000
_cell.length_c   1.000
_cell.angle_alpha   90.00
_cell.angle_beta   90.00
_cell.angle_gamma   90.00
#
_symmetry.space_group_name_H-M   'P 1'
#
loop_
_entity.id
_entity.type
_entity.pdbx_description
1 polymer ?
#
loop_
_entity_poly.entity_id
_entity_poly.type
_entity_poly.pdbx_seq_one_letter_code
_entity_poly.pdbx_strand_id
1 'polypeptide(L)'
;MTRQPTTPTDDWAEFAAARAFGVELLRAHFVHHVYERHSHEDYAIGVTECGVQVFNCRGARHVSTTGTVMAFNPDEPHDGHAGIPEGFTYRMLYIAPGPMRRVLEDVRDGRSAALPFARAPLIRDPVLAHSVRALHAALSRNAPRLEADSLLRETCLRFVAGHADDRLRLPLPPRPGFAALARARDALHDSLAEDISTDDLAAIAGLSRFHFCRAFARAYGLPPHAYQLQLRLAEAKRRLAAGEPPAQVAAAVGFADQSHLSKRFKGAFGITPGRFAAANTLGRDGLC
;
A
#
# COMPACT_ATOMS: atom_id res chain seq x y z
N MET A 1 26.16 8.89 -30.53
CA MET A 1 24.72 8.68 -30.70
C MET A 1 24.25 7.88 -29.49
N THR A 2 23.76 8.57 -28.47
CA THR A 2 23.18 7.97 -27.27
C THR A 2 21.79 7.45 -27.65
N ARG A 3 21.59 6.14 -27.57
CA ARG A 3 20.26 5.51 -27.69
C ARG A 3 19.37 6.10 -26.60
N GLN A 4 18.36 6.86 -26.99
CA GLN A 4 17.26 7.18 -26.07
C GLN A 4 16.63 5.87 -25.61
N PRO A 5 16.37 5.67 -24.31
CA PRO A 5 15.67 4.50 -23.85
C PRO A 5 14.25 4.54 -24.49
N THR A 6 13.93 3.50 -25.26
CA THR A 6 12.55 3.32 -25.78
C THR A 6 11.62 3.19 -24.59
N THR A 7 10.64 4.08 -24.48
CA THR A 7 9.58 3.99 -23.48
C THR A 7 8.82 2.66 -23.72
N PRO A 8 8.67 1.80 -22.73
CA PRO A 8 7.88 0.58 -22.90
C PRO A 8 6.46 0.94 -23.33
N THR A 9 5.93 0.20 -24.30
CA THR A 9 4.54 0.37 -24.79
C THR A 9 3.54 -0.46 -24.02
N ASP A 10 4.02 -1.40 -23.18
CA ASP A 10 3.21 -2.37 -22.45
C ASP A 10 3.37 -2.24 -20.94
N ASP A 11 2.31 -2.55 -20.23
CA ASP A 11 2.31 -2.60 -18.76
C ASP A 11 3.24 -3.69 -18.24
N TRP A 12 4.10 -3.36 -17.29
CA TRP A 12 4.89 -4.32 -16.55
C TRP A 12 5.03 -3.92 -15.07
N ALA A 13 5.22 -4.90 -14.21
CA ALA A 13 5.49 -4.69 -12.79
C ALA A 13 6.45 -5.76 -12.25
N GLU A 14 7.43 -5.32 -11.49
CA GLU A 14 8.39 -6.12 -10.75
C GLU A 14 8.14 -5.91 -9.26
N PHE A 15 7.93 -7.01 -8.54
CA PHE A 15 7.68 -6.99 -7.11
C PHE A 15 8.76 -7.79 -6.39
N ALA A 16 9.25 -7.29 -5.26
CA ALA A 16 10.20 -7.98 -4.40
C ALA A 16 9.90 -7.68 -2.92
N ALA A 17 10.33 -8.57 -2.01
CA ALA A 17 10.15 -8.38 -0.58
C ALA A 17 11.48 -8.45 0.15
N ALA A 18 11.82 -7.39 0.86
CA ALA A 18 12.95 -7.31 1.77
C ALA A 18 12.46 -7.56 3.21
N ARG A 19 12.05 -8.80 3.50
CA ARG A 19 11.36 -9.19 4.74
C ARG A 19 12.14 -8.87 6.00
N ALA A 20 13.47 -9.03 5.99
CA ALA A 20 14.34 -8.72 7.12
C ALA A 20 14.24 -7.26 7.56
N PHE A 21 13.82 -6.37 6.65
CA PHE A 21 13.65 -4.93 6.87
C PHE A 21 12.19 -4.53 7.07
N GLY A 22 11.22 -5.42 6.80
CA GLY A 22 9.80 -5.11 6.76
C GLY A 22 9.45 -4.13 5.65
N VAL A 23 10.06 -4.30 4.48
CA VAL A 23 9.85 -3.46 3.29
C VAL A 23 9.51 -4.35 2.11
N GLU A 24 8.48 -3.96 1.36
CA GLU A 24 8.20 -4.51 0.04
C GLU A 24 8.51 -3.48 -1.04
N LEU A 25 8.87 -3.95 -2.20
CA LEU A 25 9.34 -3.14 -3.33
C LEU A 25 8.45 -3.38 -4.53
N LEU A 26 8.07 -2.30 -5.19
CA LEU A 26 7.44 -2.35 -6.49
C LEU A 26 8.18 -1.41 -7.43
N ARG A 27 8.51 -1.90 -8.63
CA ARG A 27 8.91 -1.10 -9.77
C ARG A 27 7.99 -1.43 -10.91
N ALA A 28 7.34 -0.44 -11.48
CA ALA A 28 6.36 -0.70 -12.53
C ALA A 28 6.34 0.40 -13.59
N HIS A 29 5.89 0.01 -14.77
CA HIS A 29 5.49 0.91 -15.85
C HIS A 29 4.05 0.57 -16.24
N PHE A 30 3.19 1.59 -16.29
CA PHE A 30 1.80 1.42 -16.68
C PHE A 30 1.40 2.47 -17.71
N VAL A 31 0.77 1.95 -18.76
CA VAL A 31 0.13 2.72 -19.83
C VAL A 31 -1.38 2.56 -19.75
N HIS A 32 -1.83 1.32 -19.60
CA HIS A 32 -3.25 0.95 -19.64
C HIS A 32 -3.82 0.53 -18.28
N HIS A 33 -2.96 0.18 -17.33
CA HIS A 33 -3.41 -0.24 -16.01
C HIS A 33 -3.99 0.93 -15.23
N VAL A 34 -5.19 0.71 -14.70
CA VAL A 34 -5.87 1.65 -13.80
C VAL A 34 -6.03 0.98 -12.44
N TYR A 35 -5.44 1.58 -11.42
CA TYR A 35 -5.67 1.17 -10.06
C TYR A 35 -7.08 1.55 -9.61
N GLU A 36 -7.89 0.55 -9.25
CA GLU A 36 -9.14 0.80 -8.52
C GLU A 36 -8.81 1.46 -7.17
N ARG A 37 -9.79 2.15 -6.58
CA ARG A 37 -9.60 2.76 -5.27
C ARG A 37 -9.31 1.71 -4.20
N HIS A 38 -8.14 1.80 -3.55
CA HIS A 38 -7.62 0.86 -2.57
C HIS A 38 -6.80 1.57 -1.50
N SER A 39 -6.38 0.86 -0.47
CA SER A 39 -5.45 1.30 0.56
C SER A 39 -4.43 0.18 0.88
N HIS A 40 -3.39 0.53 1.60
CA HIS A 40 -2.36 -0.39 2.08
C HIS A 40 -2.24 -0.27 3.61
N GLU A 41 -1.88 -1.36 4.29
CA GLU A 41 -1.56 -1.35 5.73
C GLU A 41 -0.21 -0.70 6.01
N ASP A 42 0.62 -0.54 4.97
CA ASP A 42 1.96 0.00 5.01
C ASP A 42 2.00 1.47 4.56
N TYR A 43 3.07 2.17 4.93
CA TYR A 43 3.42 3.42 4.27
C TYR A 43 3.85 3.13 2.84
N ALA A 44 3.17 3.70 1.86
CA ALA A 44 3.59 3.61 0.47
C ALA A 44 4.33 4.90 0.08
N ILE A 45 5.67 4.83 0.01
CA ILE A 45 6.52 5.98 -0.33
C ILE A 45 7.25 5.65 -1.62
N GLY A 46 6.94 6.38 -2.69
CA GLY A 46 7.47 6.11 -4.00
C GLY A 46 7.88 7.35 -4.76
N VAL A 47 8.55 7.15 -5.90
CA VAL A 47 8.98 8.23 -6.80
C VAL A 47 8.62 7.90 -8.24
N THR A 48 8.02 8.87 -8.94
CA THR A 48 7.82 8.79 -10.38
C THR A 48 9.17 8.98 -11.08
N GLU A 49 9.57 7.99 -11.89
CA GLU A 49 10.85 7.99 -12.61
C GLU A 49 10.76 8.62 -13.98
N CYS A 50 9.67 8.34 -14.70
CA CYS A 50 9.33 9.03 -15.95
C CYS A 50 7.83 8.99 -16.20
N GLY A 51 7.37 9.83 -17.13
CA GLY A 51 5.95 9.96 -17.47
C GLY A 51 5.15 10.73 -16.44
N VAL A 52 3.85 10.54 -16.46
CA VAL A 52 2.89 11.27 -15.61
C VAL A 52 1.89 10.27 -15.02
N GLN A 53 1.78 10.26 -13.70
CA GLN A 53 0.74 9.53 -12.98
C GLN A 53 -0.29 10.52 -12.43
N VAL A 54 -1.57 10.18 -12.57
CA VAL A 54 -2.68 10.89 -11.96
C VAL A 54 -3.33 9.99 -10.94
N PHE A 55 -3.64 10.52 -9.77
CA PHE A 55 -4.33 9.77 -8.71
C PHE A 55 -5.22 10.67 -7.87
N ASN A 56 -6.25 10.09 -7.26
CA ASN A 56 -7.10 10.75 -6.28
C ASN A 56 -6.74 10.29 -4.88
N CYS A 57 -6.51 11.24 -3.98
CA CYS A 57 -6.24 11.00 -2.57
C CYS A 57 -6.79 12.16 -1.75
N ARG A 58 -7.36 11.88 -0.57
CA ARG A 58 -7.92 12.91 0.34
C ARG A 58 -8.96 13.83 -0.33
N GLY A 59 -9.73 13.30 -1.28
CA GLY A 59 -10.76 14.06 -1.98
C GLY A 59 -10.25 15.04 -3.04
N ALA A 60 -8.95 15.02 -3.35
CA ALA A 60 -8.33 15.85 -4.38
C ALA A 60 -7.63 14.99 -5.44
N ARG A 61 -7.57 15.54 -6.67
CA ARG A 61 -6.80 14.97 -7.78
C ARG A 61 -5.37 15.49 -7.72
N HIS A 62 -4.40 14.57 -7.85
CA HIS A 62 -2.98 14.86 -7.83
C HIS A 62 -2.33 14.40 -9.13
N VAL A 63 -1.29 15.13 -9.54
CA VAL A 63 -0.50 14.83 -10.74
C VAL A 63 0.96 14.67 -10.32
N SER A 64 1.48 13.45 -10.39
CA SER A 64 2.87 13.13 -10.13
C SER A 64 3.67 13.07 -11.42
N THR A 65 4.75 13.81 -11.47
CA THR A 65 5.68 13.87 -12.60
C THR A 65 7.06 13.37 -12.18
N THR A 66 7.95 13.22 -13.13
CA THR A 66 9.34 12.76 -12.88
C THR A 66 10.00 13.49 -11.71
N GLY A 67 10.54 12.72 -10.77
CA GLY A 67 11.21 13.22 -9.58
C GLY A 67 10.28 13.58 -8.41
N THR A 68 8.96 13.55 -8.60
CA THR A 68 8.00 13.78 -7.52
C THR A 68 7.85 12.52 -6.66
N VAL A 69 7.88 12.69 -5.34
CA VAL A 69 7.64 11.62 -4.38
C VAL A 69 6.13 11.56 -4.07
N MET A 70 5.58 10.37 -4.09
CA MET A 70 4.25 10.04 -3.59
C MET A 70 4.37 9.44 -2.21
N ALA A 71 3.50 9.83 -1.28
CA ALA A 71 3.50 9.32 0.08
C ALA A 71 2.07 9.10 0.57
N PHE A 72 1.69 7.84 0.69
CA PHE A 72 0.40 7.42 1.25
C PHE A 72 0.62 6.82 2.63
N ASN A 73 -0.24 7.21 3.57
CA ASN A 73 -0.22 6.68 4.91
C ASN A 73 -0.86 5.28 4.96
N PRO A 74 -0.60 4.48 6.00
CA PRO A 74 -1.39 3.29 6.27
C PRO A 74 -2.89 3.60 6.22
N ASP A 75 -3.64 2.70 5.59
CA ASP A 75 -5.10 2.75 5.42
C ASP A 75 -5.62 4.00 4.67
N GLU A 76 -4.77 4.70 3.92
CA GLU A 76 -5.18 5.88 3.17
C GLU A 76 -5.67 5.52 1.76
N PRO A 77 -6.99 5.68 1.46
CA PRO A 77 -7.55 5.29 0.18
C PRO A 77 -7.08 6.18 -0.96
N HIS A 78 -6.58 5.58 -2.02
CA HIS A 78 -6.17 6.23 -3.25
C HIS A 78 -6.44 5.33 -4.46
N ASP A 79 -6.36 5.91 -5.65
CA ASP A 79 -6.41 5.23 -6.95
C ASP A 79 -5.19 5.62 -7.79
N GLY A 80 -5.18 5.33 -9.10
CA GLY A 80 -4.11 5.81 -9.97
C GLY A 80 -4.23 5.31 -11.41
N HIS A 81 -3.79 6.16 -12.34
CA HIS A 81 -3.74 5.84 -13.77
C HIS A 81 -2.69 6.69 -14.49
N ALA A 82 -2.40 6.36 -15.75
CA ALA A 82 -1.54 7.14 -16.60
C ALA A 82 -2.19 8.51 -16.92
N GLY A 83 -1.41 9.57 -16.80
CA GLY A 83 -1.83 10.94 -17.14
C GLY A 83 -1.51 11.35 -18.56
N ILE A 84 -0.69 10.56 -19.27
CA ILE A 84 -0.29 10.75 -20.67
C ILE A 84 -0.27 9.39 -21.39
N PRO A 85 -0.36 9.37 -22.74
CA PRO A 85 -0.38 8.11 -23.50
C PRO A 85 0.86 7.23 -23.34
N GLU A 86 2.01 7.84 -23.06
CA GLU A 86 3.29 7.13 -22.85
C GLU A 86 3.35 6.44 -21.47
N GLY A 87 2.34 6.64 -20.62
CA GLY A 87 2.27 6.05 -19.31
C GLY A 87 3.19 6.70 -18.29
N PHE A 88 3.52 5.94 -17.26
CA PHE A 88 4.46 6.34 -16.21
C PHE A 88 5.24 5.16 -15.66
N THR A 89 6.48 5.42 -15.29
CA THR A 89 7.33 4.46 -14.54
C THR A 89 7.55 5.01 -13.15
N TYR A 90 7.46 4.16 -12.15
CA TYR A 90 7.68 4.55 -10.76
C TYR A 90 8.31 3.42 -9.94
N ARG A 91 8.88 3.79 -8.80
CA ARG A 91 9.31 2.87 -7.74
C ARG A 91 8.51 3.17 -6.48
N MET A 92 8.12 2.13 -5.77
CA MET A 92 7.39 2.22 -4.51
C MET A 92 8.06 1.36 -3.46
N LEU A 93 8.18 1.91 -2.26
CA LEU A 93 8.54 1.23 -1.03
C LEU A 93 7.29 1.12 -0.18
N TYR A 94 6.88 -0.09 0.15
CA TYR A 94 5.86 -0.34 1.15
C TYR A 94 6.57 -0.66 2.46
N ILE A 95 6.58 0.30 3.37
CA ILE A 95 7.30 0.22 4.65
C ILE A 95 6.30 -0.07 5.76
N ALA A 96 6.41 -1.23 6.39
CA ALA A 96 5.52 -1.59 7.49
C ALA A 96 5.62 -0.59 8.66
N PRO A 97 4.52 -0.38 9.41
CA PRO A 97 4.53 0.55 10.56
C PRO A 97 5.60 0.26 11.62
N GLY A 98 5.94 -1.02 11.82
CA GLY A 98 6.96 -1.44 12.79
C GLY A 98 8.35 -0.86 12.53
N PRO A 99 8.95 -1.06 11.33
CA PRO A 99 10.22 -0.42 10.94
C PRO A 99 10.20 1.09 11.07
N MET A 100 9.15 1.75 10.61
CA MET A 100 9.01 3.21 10.75
C MET A 100 9.05 3.63 12.22
N ARG A 101 8.33 2.92 13.09
CA ARG A 101 8.32 3.18 14.54
C ARG A 101 9.69 3.00 15.16
N ARG A 102 10.40 1.89 14.89
CA ARG A 102 11.75 1.63 15.41
C ARG A 102 12.72 2.74 15.07
N VAL A 103 12.73 3.21 13.82
CA VAL A 103 13.60 4.33 13.42
C VAL A 103 13.32 5.59 14.22
N LEU A 104 12.05 5.88 14.54
CA LEU A 104 11.67 7.04 15.32
C LEU A 104 12.00 6.90 16.82
N GLU A 105 11.79 5.71 17.38
CA GLU A 105 12.12 5.41 18.77
C GLU A 105 13.62 5.51 19.02
N ASP A 106 14.45 5.03 18.10
CA ASP A 106 15.91 5.17 18.17
C ASP A 106 16.38 6.63 18.25
N VAL A 107 15.71 7.53 17.52
CA VAL A 107 16.06 8.97 17.53
C VAL A 107 15.55 9.67 18.79
N ARG A 108 14.55 9.11 19.45
CA ARG A 108 13.91 9.65 20.66
C ARG A 108 14.35 8.96 21.95
N ASP A 109 15.53 8.34 21.95
CA ASP A 109 16.09 7.63 23.11
C ASP A 109 15.12 6.59 23.70
N GLY A 110 14.48 5.80 22.84
CA GLY A 110 13.56 4.73 23.23
C GLY A 110 12.18 5.21 23.67
N ARG A 111 11.86 6.50 23.57
CA ARG A 111 10.50 6.98 23.85
C ARG A 111 9.55 6.57 22.76
N SER A 112 8.42 5.98 23.15
CA SER A 112 7.38 5.57 22.20
C SER A 112 7.01 6.71 21.27
N ALA A 113 7.11 6.46 19.97
CA ALA A 113 6.76 7.40 18.92
C ALA A 113 5.40 7.03 18.31
N ALA A 114 4.53 8.03 18.19
CA ALA A 114 3.36 7.89 17.35
C ALA A 114 3.78 7.70 15.90
N LEU A 115 3.01 6.92 15.14
CA LEU A 115 3.26 6.76 13.71
C LEU A 115 3.09 8.11 13.00
N PRO A 116 4.07 8.54 12.19
CA PRO A 116 4.02 9.81 11.51
C PRO A 116 2.93 9.80 10.42
N PHE A 117 2.38 10.96 10.14
CA PHE A 117 1.37 11.13 9.10
C PHE A 117 1.90 12.08 8.02
N ALA A 118 2.02 11.61 6.78
CA ALA A 118 2.42 12.45 5.65
C ALA A 118 1.48 13.66 5.51
N ARG A 119 2.03 14.87 5.52
CA ARG A 119 1.24 16.11 5.42
C ARG A 119 0.57 16.24 4.05
N ALA A 120 1.21 15.77 3.01
CA ALA A 120 0.72 15.80 1.64
C ALA A 120 1.01 14.46 0.93
N PRO A 121 0.13 14.00 0.03
CA PRO A 121 0.36 12.79 -0.75
C PRO A 121 1.35 13.01 -1.90
N LEU A 122 1.72 14.25 -2.21
CA LEU A 122 2.70 14.65 -3.23
C LEU A 122 3.76 15.55 -2.60
N ILE A 123 5.03 15.18 -2.80
CA ILE A 123 6.19 15.84 -2.19
C ILE A 123 7.20 16.16 -3.29
N ARG A 124 7.60 17.42 -3.38
CA ARG A 124 8.69 17.88 -4.27
C ARG A 124 9.95 18.07 -3.45
N ASP A 125 10.70 17.00 -3.28
CA ASP A 125 11.97 16.97 -2.54
C ASP A 125 12.96 16.06 -3.28
N PRO A 126 13.93 16.65 -4.02
CA PRO A 126 14.92 15.86 -4.76
C PRO A 126 15.80 14.99 -3.88
N VAL A 127 16.03 15.40 -2.62
CA VAL A 127 16.88 14.64 -1.69
C VAL A 127 16.12 13.41 -1.18
N LEU A 128 14.84 13.57 -0.81
CA LEU A 128 14.01 12.43 -0.44
C LEU A 128 13.81 11.49 -1.64
N ALA A 129 13.57 12.02 -2.85
CA ALA A 129 13.46 11.22 -4.06
C ALA A 129 14.74 10.40 -4.33
N HIS A 130 15.93 10.99 -4.09
CA HIS A 130 17.20 10.27 -4.16
C HIS A 130 17.29 9.15 -3.12
N SER A 131 16.94 9.42 -1.85
CA SER A 131 16.97 8.42 -0.78
C SER A 131 16.02 7.25 -1.06
N VAL A 132 14.81 7.51 -1.57
CA VAL A 132 13.86 6.46 -2.00
C VAL A 132 14.45 5.58 -3.10
N ARG A 133 15.09 6.18 -4.13
CA ARG A 133 15.74 5.42 -5.20
C ARG A 133 16.91 4.60 -4.68
N ALA A 134 17.76 5.18 -3.84
CA ALA A 134 18.93 4.52 -3.27
C ALA A 134 18.53 3.30 -2.43
N LEU A 135 17.55 3.47 -1.53
CA LEU A 135 17.03 2.38 -0.71
C LEU A 135 16.41 1.28 -1.58
N HIS A 136 15.54 1.64 -2.53
CA HIS A 136 14.93 0.67 -3.44
C HIS A 136 16.00 -0.12 -4.21
N ALA A 137 17.01 0.55 -4.75
CA ALA A 137 18.12 -0.10 -5.48
C ALA A 137 18.95 -1.01 -4.57
N ALA A 138 19.25 -0.58 -3.33
CA ALA A 138 19.99 -1.38 -2.38
C ALA A 138 19.25 -2.66 -2.01
N LEU A 139 17.97 -2.56 -1.68
CA LEU A 139 17.13 -3.71 -1.34
C LEU A 139 16.91 -4.64 -2.54
N SER A 140 16.74 -4.10 -3.75
CA SER A 140 16.54 -4.91 -4.97
C SER A 140 17.77 -5.76 -5.33
N ARG A 141 18.99 -5.30 -4.99
CA ARG A 141 20.23 -6.06 -5.25
C ARG A 141 20.71 -6.87 -4.04
N ASN A 142 19.90 -6.99 -2.98
CA ASN A 142 20.28 -7.63 -1.74
C ASN A 142 21.62 -7.07 -1.18
N ALA A 143 21.71 -5.74 -1.08
CA ALA A 143 22.87 -5.07 -0.52
C ALA A 143 23.20 -5.54 0.90
N PRO A 144 24.47 -5.40 1.37
CA PRO A 144 24.83 -5.71 2.74
C PRO A 144 23.86 -5.09 3.76
N ARG A 145 23.56 -5.84 4.81
CA ARG A 145 22.55 -5.44 5.81
C ARG A 145 22.78 -4.04 6.37
N LEU A 146 24.04 -3.71 6.66
CA LEU A 146 24.41 -2.39 7.20
C LEU A 146 24.06 -1.25 6.23
N GLU A 147 24.29 -1.45 4.93
CA GLU A 147 23.94 -0.47 3.90
C GLU A 147 22.43 -0.28 3.82
N ALA A 148 21.68 -1.38 3.76
CA ALA A 148 20.23 -1.34 3.66
C ALA A 148 19.58 -0.74 4.92
N ASP A 149 20.05 -1.08 6.13
CA ASP A 149 19.59 -0.49 7.39
C ASP A 149 19.86 1.03 7.43
N SER A 150 21.04 1.45 7.00
CA SER A 150 21.42 2.88 6.99
C SER A 150 20.55 3.69 6.04
N LEU A 151 20.30 3.16 4.83
CA LEU A 151 19.45 3.81 3.83
C LEU A 151 17.97 3.83 4.26
N LEU A 152 17.48 2.76 4.87
CA LEU A 152 16.11 2.71 5.42
C LEU A 152 15.94 3.77 6.49
N ARG A 153 16.88 3.83 7.44
CA ARG A 153 16.89 4.83 8.51
C ARG A 153 16.92 6.25 7.94
N GLU A 154 17.83 6.52 7.04
CA GLU A 154 17.96 7.84 6.40
C GLU A 154 16.67 8.24 5.67
N THR A 155 16.09 7.33 4.88
CA THR A 155 14.86 7.58 4.13
C THR A 155 13.70 7.89 5.06
N CYS A 156 13.49 7.08 6.11
CA CYS A 156 12.44 7.31 7.10
C CYS A 156 12.63 8.64 7.84
N LEU A 157 13.85 8.96 8.28
CA LEU A 157 14.12 10.20 9.01
C LEU A 157 13.92 11.44 8.13
N ARG A 158 14.36 11.43 6.87
CA ARG A 158 14.13 12.52 5.93
C ARG A 158 12.64 12.74 5.69
N PHE A 159 11.90 11.65 5.45
CA PHE A 159 10.46 11.71 5.27
C PHE A 159 9.78 12.34 6.49
N VAL A 160 10.10 11.87 7.69
CA VAL A 160 9.46 12.35 8.92
C VAL A 160 9.83 13.81 9.22
N ALA A 161 11.12 14.14 9.17
CA ALA A 161 11.58 15.48 9.51
C ALA A 161 11.06 16.56 8.54
N GLY A 162 11.01 16.23 7.24
CA GLY A 162 10.62 17.19 6.21
C GLY A 162 9.10 17.21 5.92
N HIS A 163 8.43 16.07 5.99
CA HIS A 163 7.16 15.89 5.28
C HIS A 163 6.05 15.22 6.11
N ALA A 164 6.34 14.77 7.32
CA ALA A 164 5.33 14.19 8.17
C ALA A 164 4.97 15.09 9.35
N ASP A 165 3.77 14.90 9.87
CA ASP A 165 3.31 15.43 11.15
C ASP A 165 3.35 14.28 12.16
N ASP A 166 4.22 14.37 13.13
CA ASP A 166 4.35 13.42 14.24
C ASP A 166 3.46 13.78 15.44
N ARG A 167 2.71 14.86 15.31
CA ARG A 167 1.69 15.18 16.31
C ARG A 167 0.69 14.05 16.32
N LEU A 168 0.57 13.40 17.46
CA LEU A 168 -0.52 12.51 17.78
C LEU A 168 -1.81 13.14 17.25
N ARG A 169 -2.34 12.61 16.14
CA ARG A 169 -3.78 12.66 15.97
C ARG A 169 -4.32 11.76 17.07
N LEU A 170 -4.55 12.35 18.24
CA LEU A 170 -5.46 11.73 19.19
C LEU A 170 -6.66 11.28 18.35
N PRO A 171 -7.09 10.01 18.48
CA PRO A 171 -8.33 9.61 17.84
C PRO A 171 -9.32 10.70 18.17
N LEU A 172 -9.91 11.34 17.17
CA LEU A 172 -11.03 12.25 17.41
C LEU A 172 -11.98 11.47 18.30
N PRO A 173 -12.47 12.08 19.41
CA PRO A 173 -13.41 11.39 20.27
C PRO A 173 -14.47 10.77 19.39
N PRO A 174 -14.81 9.49 19.60
CA PRO A 174 -15.69 8.77 18.71
C PRO A 174 -16.96 9.61 18.54
N ARG A 175 -17.23 9.99 17.27
CA ARG A 175 -18.49 10.67 16.96
C ARG A 175 -19.62 9.75 17.39
N PRO A 176 -20.75 10.26 17.86
CA PRO A 176 -21.90 9.43 18.16
C PRO A 176 -22.17 8.47 16.99
N GLY A 177 -22.15 7.17 17.26
CA GLY A 177 -22.23 6.11 16.23
C GLY A 177 -20.88 5.52 15.77
N PHE A 178 -19.72 6.10 16.07
CA PHE A 178 -18.42 5.54 15.66
C PHE A 178 -18.15 4.16 16.28
N ALA A 179 -18.51 3.94 17.55
CA ALA A 179 -18.39 2.65 18.21
C ALA A 179 -19.26 1.57 17.53
N ALA A 180 -20.42 1.94 17.00
CA ALA A 180 -21.31 1.05 16.27
C ALA A 180 -20.72 0.67 14.90
N LEU A 181 -20.13 1.64 14.18
CA LEU A 181 -19.43 1.38 12.93
C LEU A 181 -18.15 0.56 13.16
N ALA A 182 -17.46 0.76 14.29
CA ALA A 182 -16.30 -0.05 14.66
C ALA A 182 -16.70 -1.52 14.88
N ARG A 183 -17.81 -1.82 15.56
CA ARG A 183 -18.32 -3.21 15.69
C ARG A 183 -18.60 -3.85 14.33
N ALA A 184 -19.21 -3.11 13.40
CA ALA A 184 -19.48 -3.62 12.05
C ALA A 184 -18.17 -3.86 11.27
N ARG A 185 -17.15 -3.01 11.44
CA ARG A 185 -15.82 -3.23 10.88
C ARG A 185 -15.17 -4.48 11.49
N ASP A 186 -15.21 -4.63 12.80
CA ASP A 186 -14.62 -5.78 13.48
C ASP A 186 -15.32 -7.09 13.03
N ALA A 187 -16.63 -7.07 12.82
CA ALA A 187 -17.35 -8.21 12.24
C ALA A 187 -16.86 -8.54 10.81
N LEU A 188 -16.50 -7.56 9.98
CA LEU A 188 -15.87 -7.81 8.67
C LEU A 188 -14.49 -8.46 8.79
N HIS A 189 -13.73 -8.10 9.81
CA HIS A 189 -12.42 -8.75 10.07
C HIS A 189 -12.59 -10.20 10.54
N ASP A 190 -13.56 -10.45 11.44
CA ASP A 190 -13.82 -11.77 12.02
C ASP A 190 -14.42 -12.73 10.98
N SER A 191 -15.22 -12.22 10.05
CA SER A 191 -15.91 -12.99 9.01
C SER A 191 -15.29 -12.78 7.62
N LEU A 192 -13.98 -12.69 7.54
CA LEU A 192 -13.25 -12.32 6.32
C LEU A 192 -13.62 -13.19 5.10
N ALA A 193 -13.67 -14.51 5.30
CA ALA A 193 -13.95 -15.47 4.22
C ALA A 193 -15.46 -15.69 4.01
N GLU A 194 -16.29 -15.24 4.93
CA GLU A 194 -17.72 -15.46 4.92
C GLU A 194 -18.47 -14.40 4.12
N ASP A 195 -19.69 -14.73 3.73
CA ASP A 195 -20.55 -13.85 2.96
C ASP A 195 -21.49 -13.09 3.91
N ILE A 196 -20.92 -12.11 4.64
CA ILE A 196 -21.72 -11.26 5.53
C ILE A 196 -22.48 -10.21 4.71
N SER A 197 -23.79 -10.10 4.95
CA SER A 197 -24.62 -9.16 4.20
C SER A 197 -24.51 -7.72 4.72
N THR A 198 -24.83 -6.76 3.85
CA THR A 198 -24.91 -5.35 4.25
C THR A 198 -25.98 -5.11 5.31
N ASP A 199 -27.04 -5.93 5.31
CA ASP A 199 -28.14 -5.83 6.28
C ASP A 199 -27.68 -6.32 7.67
N ASP A 200 -26.86 -7.39 7.74
CA ASP A 200 -26.27 -7.86 9.00
C ASP A 200 -25.34 -6.80 9.60
N LEU A 201 -24.48 -6.21 8.77
CA LEU A 201 -23.58 -5.14 9.20
C LEU A 201 -24.35 -3.89 9.67
N ALA A 202 -25.41 -3.54 8.97
CA ALA A 202 -26.27 -2.42 9.34
C ALA A 202 -26.99 -2.69 10.67
N ALA A 203 -27.45 -3.94 10.90
CA ALA A 203 -28.03 -4.36 12.17
C ALA A 203 -27.03 -4.29 13.32
N ILE A 204 -25.78 -4.76 13.12
CA ILE A 204 -24.69 -4.63 14.11
C ILE A 204 -24.43 -3.16 14.47
N ALA A 205 -24.51 -2.27 13.49
CA ALA A 205 -24.34 -0.84 13.68
C ALA A 205 -25.59 -0.13 14.24
N GLY A 206 -26.76 -0.79 14.29
CA GLY A 206 -28.02 -0.18 14.69
C GLY A 206 -28.50 0.90 13.73
N LEU A 207 -28.22 0.74 12.43
CA LEU A 207 -28.55 1.71 11.38
C LEU A 207 -29.37 1.05 10.27
N SER A 208 -30.12 1.85 9.51
CA SER A 208 -30.66 1.36 8.25
C SER A 208 -29.52 1.13 7.25
N ARG A 209 -29.70 0.19 6.33
CA ARG A 209 -28.72 -0.15 5.28
C ARG A 209 -28.16 1.09 4.55
N PHE A 210 -29.03 2.02 4.17
CA PHE A 210 -28.63 3.25 3.48
C PHE A 210 -27.75 4.14 4.35
N HIS A 211 -28.16 4.37 5.60
CA HIS A 211 -27.37 5.19 6.54
C HIS A 211 -26.08 4.52 6.93
N PHE A 212 -26.08 3.18 7.11
CA PHE A 212 -24.88 2.41 7.38
C PHE A 212 -23.84 2.55 6.27
N CYS A 213 -24.19 2.27 5.00
CA CYS A 213 -23.25 2.35 3.89
C CYS A 213 -22.59 3.74 3.77
N ARG A 214 -23.38 4.81 3.91
CA ARG A 214 -22.86 6.18 3.87
C ARG A 214 -21.98 6.53 5.06
N ALA A 215 -22.38 6.14 6.25
CA ALA A 215 -21.64 6.40 7.48
C ALA A 215 -20.33 5.62 7.48
N PHE A 216 -20.35 4.35 7.07
CA PHE A 216 -19.19 3.48 6.96
C PHE A 216 -18.17 4.03 5.92
N ALA A 217 -18.63 4.34 4.71
CA ALA A 217 -17.77 4.93 3.68
C ALA A 217 -17.14 6.28 4.11
N ARG A 218 -17.88 7.07 4.88
CA ARG A 218 -17.38 8.34 5.43
C ARG A 218 -16.34 8.12 6.55
N ALA A 219 -16.51 7.07 7.36
CA ALA A 219 -15.63 6.77 8.48
C ALA A 219 -14.33 6.09 8.02
N TYR A 220 -14.43 5.14 7.07
CA TYR A 220 -13.33 4.27 6.65
C TYR A 220 -12.86 4.51 5.20
N GLY A 221 -13.41 5.51 4.52
CA GLY A 221 -12.99 5.90 3.16
C GLY A 221 -13.50 4.99 2.04
N LEU A 222 -14.01 3.81 2.35
CA LEU A 222 -14.52 2.81 1.40
C LEU A 222 -15.91 2.31 1.80
N PRO A 223 -16.80 1.97 0.83
CA PRO A 223 -18.03 1.25 1.11
C PRO A 223 -17.74 -0.12 1.74
N PRO A 224 -18.67 -0.73 2.53
CA PRO A 224 -18.42 -1.99 3.24
C PRO A 224 -17.88 -3.11 2.37
N HIS A 225 -18.47 -3.34 1.18
CA HIS A 225 -18.04 -4.38 0.25
C HIS A 225 -16.61 -4.16 -0.31
N ALA A 226 -16.26 -2.90 -0.60
CA ALA A 226 -14.93 -2.56 -1.06
C ALA A 226 -13.90 -2.69 0.08
N TYR A 227 -14.29 -2.35 1.29
CA TYR A 227 -13.47 -2.56 2.49
C TYR A 227 -13.22 -4.05 2.73
N GLN A 228 -14.25 -4.92 2.67
CA GLN A 228 -14.08 -6.38 2.78
C GLN A 228 -13.16 -6.93 1.68
N LEU A 229 -13.30 -6.44 0.43
CA LEU A 229 -12.42 -6.83 -0.66
C LEU A 229 -10.96 -6.49 -0.35
N GLN A 230 -10.68 -5.32 0.22
CA GLN A 230 -9.33 -4.94 0.63
C GLN A 230 -8.78 -5.89 1.70
N LEU A 231 -9.56 -6.21 2.72
CA LEU A 231 -9.16 -7.18 3.75
C LEU A 231 -8.83 -8.56 3.14
N ARG A 232 -9.68 -9.06 2.24
CA ARG A 232 -9.46 -10.34 1.53
C ARG A 232 -8.18 -10.29 0.70
N LEU A 233 -7.89 -9.19 0.02
CA LEU A 233 -6.69 -9.02 -0.79
C LEU A 233 -5.42 -8.90 0.07
N ALA A 234 -5.48 -8.19 1.20
CA ALA A 234 -4.37 -8.10 2.15
C ALA A 234 -4.02 -9.48 2.73
N GLU A 235 -5.04 -10.23 3.17
CA GLU A 235 -4.83 -11.59 3.68
C GLU A 235 -4.35 -12.56 2.58
N ALA A 236 -4.88 -12.45 1.35
CA ALA A 236 -4.38 -13.21 0.20
C ALA A 236 -2.91 -12.93 -0.05
N LYS A 237 -2.49 -11.67 -0.01
CA LYS A 237 -1.10 -11.25 -0.17
C LYS A 237 -0.20 -11.89 0.90
N ARG A 238 -0.62 -11.87 2.17
CA ARG A 238 0.10 -12.49 3.29
C ARG A 238 0.28 -14.00 3.08
N ARG A 239 -0.79 -14.73 2.70
CA ARG A 239 -0.78 -16.19 2.47
C ARG A 239 0.08 -16.56 1.26
N LEU A 240 -0.04 -15.85 0.15
CA LEU A 240 0.81 -16.03 -1.03
C LEU A 240 2.28 -15.80 -0.70
N ALA A 241 2.58 -14.80 0.10
CA ALA A 241 3.93 -14.54 0.59
C ALA A 241 4.45 -15.64 1.52
N ALA A 242 3.57 -16.38 2.22
CA ALA A 242 3.92 -17.56 2.99
C ALA A 242 4.14 -18.81 2.12
N GLY A 243 3.83 -18.74 0.81
CA GLY A 243 4.03 -19.84 -0.15
C GLY A 243 2.78 -20.71 -0.36
N GLU A 244 1.63 -20.28 0.15
CA GLU A 244 0.37 -21.01 -0.10
C GLU A 244 -0.02 -20.93 -1.58
N PRO A 245 -0.51 -22.03 -2.19
CA PRO A 245 -0.94 -22.05 -3.59
C PRO A 245 -2.11 -21.09 -3.85
N PRO A 246 -2.11 -20.33 -4.98
CA PRO A 246 -3.15 -19.35 -5.27
C PRO A 246 -4.59 -19.88 -5.24
N ALA A 247 -4.81 -21.13 -5.63
CA ALA A 247 -6.13 -21.76 -5.60
C ALA A 247 -6.63 -21.98 -4.15
N GLN A 248 -5.73 -22.41 -3.25
CA GLN A 248 -6.06 -22.58 -1.84
C GLN A 248 -6.29 -21.23 -1.16
N VAL A 249 -5.45 -20.24 -1.48
CA VAL A 249 -5.61 -18.88 -0.98
C VAL A 249 -6.95 -18.30 -1.39
N ALA A 250 -7.37 -18.46 -2.66
CA ALA A 250 -8.67 -17.96 -3.13
C ALA A 250 -9.82 -18.46 -2.25
N ALA A 251 -9.87 -19.77 -2.01
CA ALA A 251 -10.89 -20.39 -1.16
C ALA A 251 -10.79 -19.90 0.31
N ALA A 252 -9.58 -19.84 0.85
CA ALA A 252 -9.35 -19.48 2.25
C ALA A 252 -9.70 -18.03 2.59
N VAL A 253 -9.69 -17.13 1.62
CA VAL A 253 -10.03 -15.70 1.84
C VAL A 253 -11.37 -15.30 1.24
N GLY A 254 -12.21 -16.27 0.82
CA GLY A 254 -13.59 -16.03 0.41
C GLY A 254 -13.77 -15.52 -1.03
N PHE A 255 -12.84 -15.83 -1.95
CA PHE A 255 -13.08 -15.68 -3.39
C PHE A 255 -13.76 -16.93 -3.96
N ALA A 256 -14.63 -16.74 -4.94
CA ALA A 256 -15.34 -17.83 -5.59
C ALA A 256 -14.38 -18.85 -6.23
N ASP A 257 -13.29 -18.38 -6.83
CA ASP A 257 -12.25 -19.19 -7.48
C ASP A 257 -10.94 -18.41 -7.63
N GLN A 258 -9.90 -19.12 -8.11
CA GLN A 258 -8.60 -18.54 -8.37
C GLN A 258 -8.63 -17.43 -9.44
N SER A 259 -9.51 -17.53 -10.44
CA SER A 259 -9.60 -16.54 -11.51
C SER A 259 -10.15 -15.21 -11.00
N HIS A 260 -11.15 -15.28 -10.13
CA HIS A 260 -11.71 -14.13 -9.44
C HIS A 260 -10.64 -13.45 -8.55
N LEU A 261 -9.92 -14.23 -7.72
CA LEU A 261 -8.78 -13.71 -6.96
C LEU A 261 -7.75 -13.04 -7.90
N SER A 262 -7.37 -13.73 -9.00
CA SER A 262 -6.33 -13.22 -9.92
C SER A 262 -6.72 -11.87 -10.53
N LYS A 263 -7.97 -11.73 -10.95
CA LYS A 263 -8.49 -10.48 -11.50
C LYS A 263 -8.43 -9.34 -10.48
N ARG A 264 -8.94 -9.58 -9.27
CA ARG A 264 -8.97 -8.57 -8.19
C ARG A 264 -7.59 -8.23 -7.67
N PHE A 265 -6.75 -9.24 -7.48
CA PHE A 265 -5.36 -9.08 -7.02
C PHE A 265 -4.52 -8.29 -8.03
N LYS A 266 -4.64 -8.62 -9.35
CA LYS A 266 -3.95 -7.86 -10.39
C LYS A 266 -4.46 -6.41 -10.44
N GLY A 267 -5.76 -6.18 -10.27
CA GLY A 267 -6.35 -4.83 -10.21
C GLY A 267 -5.78 -3.99 -9.05
N ALA A 268 -5.58 -4.60 -7.89
CA ALA A 268 -5.08 -3.91 -6.70
C ALA A 268 -3.54 -3.74 -6.65
N PHE A 269 -2.79 -4.74 -7.14
CA PHE A 269 -1.32 -4.79 -6.99
C PHE A 269 -0.53 -4.73 -8.30
N GLY A 270 -1.20 -4.67 -9.45
CA GLY A 270 -0.56 -4.61 -10.77
C GLY A 270 0.01 -5.93 -11.29
N ILE A 271 0.13 -6.98 -10.46
CA ILE A 271 0.66 -8.30 -10.82
C ILE A 271 -0.28 -9.42 -10.39
N THR A 272 -0.17 -10.58 -11.03
CA THR A 272 -0.99 -11.75 -10.67
C THR A 272 -0.50 -12.41 -9.37
N PRO A 273 -1.40 -13.15 -8.65
CA PRO A 273 -1.03 -13.90 -7.45
C PRO A 273 0.15 -14.86 -7.67
N GLY A 274 0.17 -15.56 -8.82
CA GLY A 274 1.27 -16.49 -9.15
C GLY A 274 2.61 -15.79 -9.33
N ARG A 275 2.66 -14.62 -10.01
CA ARG A 275 3.88 -13.82 -10.13
C ARG A 275 4.32 -13.26 -8.79
N PHE A 276 3.37 -12.83 -7.97
CA PHE A 276 3.67 -12.35 -6.62
C PHE A 276 4.26 -13.48 -5.74
N ALA A 277 3.66 -14.68 -5.74
CA ALA A 277 4.16 -15.83 -5.00
C ALA A 277 5.57 -16.24 -5.46
N ALA A 278 5.82 -16.34 -6.78
CA ALA A 278 7.12 -16.67 -7.34
C ALA A 278 8.22 -15.66 -6.92
N ALA A 279 7.93 -14.36 -6.96
CA ALA A 279 8.87 -13.32 -6.53
C ALA A 279 9.23 -13.43 -5.04
N ASN A 280 8.31 -13.93 -4.21
CA ASN A 280 8.53 -14.14 -2.78
C ASN A 280 9.22 -15.48 -2.45
N THR A 281 9.15 -16.48 -3.33
CA THR A 281 9.80 -17.79 -3.15
C THR A 281 11.29 -17.69 -3.47
N LEU A 282 11.69 -16.96 -4.52
CA LEU A 282 13.09 -16.73 -4.88
C LEU A 282 13.90 -16.01 -3.79
N GLY A 283 13.23 -15.28 -2.88
CA GLY A 283 13.87 -14.67 -1.71
C GLY A 283 14.07 -15.63 -0.52
N ARG A 284 13.54 -16.87 -0.58
CA ARG A 284 13.70 -17.87 0.48
C ARG A 284 14.93 -18.76 0.30
N ASP A 285 15.33 -19.01 -0.93
CA ASP A 285 16.44 -19.96 -1.25
C ASP A 285 17.83 -19.31 -1.27
N GLY A 286 17.92 -18.01 -0.99
CA GLY A 286 19.19 -17.27 -0.90
C GLY A 286 19.82 -17.19 0.49
N LEU A 287 19.35 -17.97 1.46
CA LEU A 287 19.88 -18.05 2.83
C LEU A 287 20.26 -19.51 3.16
N CYS A 288 21.23 -20.06 2.43
CA CYS A 288 22.07 -21.17 2.87
C CYS A 288 23.53 -20.76 2.78
#